data_92592097be5cfab0f9ea96c6f50ee57b
#
_entry.id   92592097be5cfab0f9ea96c6f50ee57b
#
_cell.length_a   1.000
_cell.length_b   1.000
_cell.length_c   1.000
_cell.angle_alpha   90.00
_cell.angle_beta   90.00
_cell.angle_gamma   90.00
#
_symmetry.space_group_name_H-M   'P 1'
#
loop_
_entity.id
_entity.type
_entity.pdbx_description
1 polymer ?
#
loop_
_entity_poly.entity_id
_entity_poly.type
_entity_poly.pdbx_seq_one_letter_code
_entity_poly.pdbx_strand_id
1 'polypeptide(L)'
;MSTMTPLERTVAALTFKKPDRVPVILYFQSGVQHDVQELDYTWEEVLNHPRKLFQVVELQHTKYGADNFFLPVDFRVEGEALGSKLDYMLKCGGGMRMGVVSDWAVKTPSDVKKICIPDPTKAGRMPVILDVIRKLKKKYPDVPIAGFVNGPPDTVADVLEGRYKRLYVEMAKKSSFIHDLLELCTQTSIAFAKAMIEAGAGAIATVEGGMVDEAVSPDQYAEFVVPYHRKIRDAIGALGVPYIYHQCENATPFMDLIVDGIQPALVAFHDSVDLKWAKEKYGKKIAIAGNVSVSKSDAVLMFGTPEEVMAAAKKCIEIGMPGSGYWLSAGCEIHHGVPPENIKALVKAAALYGVYK
;
A
#
# COMPACT_ATOMS: atom_id res chain seq x y z
N MET A 1 16.32 -25.69 12.53
CA MET A 1 16.69 -24.66 11.52
C MET A 1 16.80 -23.33 12.23
N SER A 2 17.81 -22.51 11.96
CA SER A 2 17.88 -21.15 12.51
C SER A 2 16.67 -20.38 12.00
N THR A 3 15.96 -19.70 12.86
CA THR A 3 14.85 -18.82 12.47
C THR A 3 15.41 -17.59 11.77
N MET A 4 14.96 -17.32 10.54
CA MET A 4 15.31 -16.10 9.83
C MET A 4 14.70 -14.87 10.53
N THR A 5 15.39 -13.75 10.46
CA THR A 5 14.79 -12.44 10.80
C THR A 5 13.67 -12.10 9.80
N PRO A 6 12.74 -11.20 10.13
CA PRO A 6 11.74 -10.71 9.18
C PRO A 6 12.36 -10.18 7.88
N LEU A 7 13.49 -9.46 7.97
CA LEU A 7 14.20 -8.94 6.79
C LEU A 7 14.76 -10.07 5.91
N GLU A 8 15.48 -11.02 6.49
CA GLU A 8 16.01 -12.18 5.75
C GLU A 8 14.89 -12.98 5.08
N ARG A 9 13.79 -13.20 5.79
CA ARG A 9 12.62 -13.93 5.30
C ARG A 9 11.94 -13.25 4.12
N THR A 10 11.69 -11.95 4.23
CA THR A 10 11.04 -11.17 3.15
C THR A 10 11.94 -11.05 1.93
N VAL A 11 13.23 -10.80 2.11
CA VAL A 11 14.21 -10.73 1.00
C VAL A 11 14.36 -12.09 0.33
N ALA A 12 14.43 -13.21 1.09
CA ALA A 12 14.51 -14.54 0.52
C ALA A 12 13.30 -14.84 -0.37
N ALA A 13 12.09 -14.58 0.11
CA ALA A 13 10.88 -14.80 -0.68
C ALA A 13 10.83 -13.87 -1.91
N LEU A 14 11.18 -12.58 -1.76
CA LEU A 14 11.20 -11.62 -2.88
C LEU A 14 12.18 -12.03 -4.00
N THR A 15 13.29 -12.67 -3.62
CA THR A 15 14.33 -13.13 -4.56
C THR A 15 14.17 -14.61 -4.95
N PHE A 16 12.99 -15.19 -4.77
CA PHE A 16 12.65 -16.59 -5.10
C PHE A 16 13.50 -17.65 -4.39
N LYS A 17 14.19 -17.28 -3.31
CA LYS A 17 14.86 -18.22 -2.39
C LYS A 17 13.86 -18.72 -1.37
N LYS A 18 14.04 -19.96 -0.90
CA LYS A 18 13.18 -20.51 0.15
C LYS A 18 13.49 -19.85 1.50
N PRO A 19 12.54 -19.14 2.13
CA PRO A 19 12.69 -18.69 3.52
C PRO A 19 12.41 -19.85 4.49
N ASP A 20 12.56 -19.60 5.79
CA ASP A 20 12.15 -20.55 6.84
C ASP A 20 10.63 -20.78 6.80
N ARG A 21 9.85 -19.75 6.56
CA ARG A 21 8.40 -19.80 6.30
C ARG A 21 7.95 -18.69 5.34
N VAL A 22 6.75 -18.80 4.85
CA VAL A 22 6.09 -17.73 4.09
C VAL A 22 6.04 -16.45 4.95
N PRO A 23 6.56 -15.31 4.46
CA PRO A 23 6.44 -14.03 5.16
C PRO A 23 4.98 -13.53 5.17
N VAL A 24 4.61 -12.83 6.24
CA VAL A 24 3.30 -12.20 6.37
C VAL A 24 3.45 -10.70 6.32
N ILE A 25 2.86 -10.11 5.29
CA ILE A 25 2.83 -8.67 5.10
C ILE A 25 1.42 -8.16 5.38
N LEU A 26 1.31 -7.20 6.27
CA LEU A 26 0.05 -6.58 6.60
C LEU A 26 0.02 -5.16 6.01
N TYR A 27 -0.99 -4.87 5.21
CA TYR A 27 -1.29 -3.53 4.73
C TYR A 27 -2.17 -2.84 5.79
N PHE A 28 -1.54 -2.21 6.78
CA PHE A 28 -2.23 -1.58 7.90
C PHE A 28 -2.59 -0.13 7.60
N GLN A 29 -3.52 0.07 6.72
CA GLN A 29 -4.05 1.42 6.52
C GLN A 29 -5.21 1.74 7.47
N SER A 30 -6.03 0.73 7.81
CA SER A 30 -7.18 0.92 8.67
C SER A 30 -7.31 -0.12 9.79
N GLY A 31 -6.54 -1.18 9.76
CA GLY A 31 -6.72 -2.34 10.65
C GLY A 31 -6.42 -2.12 12.13
N VAL A 32 -5.99 -0.94 12.50
CA VAL A 32 -5.55 -0.61 13.86
C VAL A 32 -6.51 0.30 14.63
N GLN A 33 -7.78 0.40 14.22
CA GLN A 33 -8.77 1.22 14.94
C GLN A 33 -8.90 0.82 16.41
N HIS A 34 -8.91 -0.47 16.71
CA HIS A 34 -8.92 -0.96 18.09
C HIS A 34 -7.71 -0.48 18.88
N ASP A 35 -6.54 -0.47 18.25
CA ASP A 35 -5.30 -0.05 18.90
C ASP A 35 -5.30 1.45 19.21
N VAL A 36 -5.84 2.25 18.30
CA VAL A 36 -5.98 3.71 18.48
C VAL A 36 -6.93 3.99 19.67
N GLN A 37 -8.03 3.23 19.78
CA GLN A 37 -8.97 3.33 20.89
C GLN A 37 -8.37 2.82 22.22
N GLU A 38 -7.64 1.71 22.22
CA GLU A 38 -6.95 1.19 23.41
C GLU A 38 -5.89 2.18 23.93
N LEU A 39 -5.27 2.97 23.03
CA LEU A 39 -4.29 4.00 23.38
C LEU A 39 -4.92 5.33 23.78
N ASP A 40 -6.26 5.44 23.72
CA ASP A 40 -7.02 6.67 23.97
C ASP A 40 -6.57 7.84 23.06
N TYR A 41 -6.40 7.54 21.76
CA TYR A 41 -6.01 8.50 20.73
C TYR A 41 -7.15 8.73 19.74
N THR A 42 -7.12 9.89 19.10
CA THR A 42 -7.86 10.14 17.85
C THR A 42 -6.95 9.93 16.64
N TRP A 43 -7.55 9.66 15.46
CA TRP A 43 -6.76 9.55 14.23
C TRP A 43 -6.04 10.84 13.85
N GLU A 44 -6.65 12.00 14.07
CA GLU A 44 -5.98 13.29 13.84
C GLU A 44 -4.71 13.42 14.68
N GLU A 45 -4.76 13.04 15.95
CA GLU A 45 -3.58 13.03 16.80
C GLU A 45 -2.53 12.04 16.35
N VAL A 46 -2.93 10.79 15.98
CA VAL A 46 -2.02 9.76 15.49
C VAL A 46 -1.29 10.25 14.25
N LEU A 47 -2.02 10.81 13.28
CA LEU A 47 -1.45 11.18 11.98
C LEU A 47 -0.59 12.44 12.03
N ASN A 48 -0.76 13.30 13.04
CA ASN A 48 -0.03 14.56 13.17
C ASN A 48 1.10 14.52 14.22
N HIS A 49 1.17 13.47 15.05
CA HIS A 49 2.18 13.37 16.11
C HIS A 49 3.11 12.16 15.93
N PRO A 50 4.41 12.38 15.66
CA PRO A 50 5.33 11.28 15.35
C PRO A 50 5.41 10.21 16.46
N ARG A 51 5.26 10.60 17.73
CA ARG A 51 5.27 9.65 18.86
C ARG A 51 4.02 8.75 18.83
N LYS A 52 2.84 9.32 18.60
CA LYS A 52 1.58 8.56 18.58
C LYS A 52 1.53 7.64 17.35
N LEU A 53 1.92 8.15 16.18
CA LEU A 53 1.99 7.36 14.96
C LEU A 53 3.00 6.19 15.11
N PHE A 54 4.16 6.44 15.72
CA PHE A 54 5.14 5.39 16.02
C PHE A 54 4.53 4.27 16.88
N GLN A 55 3.83 4.62 17.96
CA GLN A 55 3.21 3.64 18.86
C GLN A 55 2.17 2.77 18.13
N VAL A 56 1.37 3.36 17.26
CA VAL A 56 0.36 2.63 16.48
C VAL A 56 1.02 1.72 15.44
N VAL A 57 1.99 2.23 14.69
CA VAL A 57 2.67 1.44 13.63
C VAL A 57 3.51 0.32 14.22
N GLU A 58 4.13 0.53 15.37
CA GLU A 58 4.92 -0.49 16.06
C GLU A 58 4.12 -1.76 16.35
N LEU A 59 2.80 -1.63 16.59
CA LEU A 59 1.91 -2.76 16.87
C LEU A 59 1.77 -3.72 15.68
N GLN A 60 2.02 -3.27 14.45
CA GLN A 60 2.01 -4.16 13.28
C GLN A 60 2.93 -5.37 13.49
N HIS A 61 4.10 -5.15 14.05
CA HIS A 61 5.06 -6.21 14.38
C HIS A 61 4.89 -6.74 15.80
N THR A 62 4.81 -5.87 16.80
CA THR A 62 4.87 -6.28 18.20
C THR A 62 3.60 -6.95 18.73
N LYS A 63 2.42 -6.52 18.29
CA LYS A 63 1.12 -7.08 18.68
C LYS A 63 0.64 -8.17 17.73
N TYR A 64 0.84 -7.97 16.43
CA TYR A 64 0.30 -8.84 15.39
C TYR A 64 1.32 -9.81 14.79
N GLY A 65 2.62 -9.53 14.89
CA GLY A 65 3.68 -10.41 14.39
C GLY A 65 3.90 -10.32 12.87
N ALA A 66 3.56 -9.20 12.24
CA ALA A 66 3.88 -8.95 10.84
C ALA A 66 5.39 -8.98 10.59
N ASP A 67 5.80 -9.41 9.41
CA ASP A 67 7.19 -9.42 8.99
C ASP A 67 7.65 -8.08 8.39
N ASN A 68 6.84 -7.02 8.52
CA ASN A 68 7.17 -5.68 8.05
C ASN A 68 6.49 -4.59 8.88
N PHE A 69 6.96 -3.34 8.70
CA PHE A 69 6.20 -2.13 8.96
C PHE A 69 5.74 -1.52 7.65
N PHE A 70 4.55 -0.90 7.65
CA PHE A 70 3.96 -0.23 6.50
C PHE A 70 3.57 1.21 6.86
N LEU A 71 4.07 2.20 6.10
CA LEU A 71 3.90 3.62 6.34
C LEU A 71 3.84 4.41 5.02
N PRO A 72 3.05 5.49 4.94
CA PRO A 72 2.05 5.96 5.91
C PRO A 72 0.84 5.06 6.01
N VAL A 73 0.04 5.27 7.03
CA VAL A 73 -1.25 4.60 7.24
C VAL A 73 -2.43 5.43 6.67
N ASP A 74 -2.14 6.38 5.80
CA ASP A 74 -3.09 7.34 5.23
C ASP A 74 -2.73 7.67 3.79
N PHE A 75 -3.70 7.63 2.89
CA PHE A 75 -3.53 7.92 1.45
C PHE A 75 -3.49 9.41 1.10
N ARG A 76 -3.80 10.32 2.03
CA ARG A 76 -3.99 11.75 1.72
C ARG A 76 -2.73 12.60 1.83
N VAL A 77 -1.59 11.99 2.15
CA VAL A 77 -0.36 12.70 2.49
C VAL A 77 0.18 13.53 1.33
N GLU A 78 0.20 12.96 0.12
CA GLU A 78 0.68 13.68 -1.07
C GLU A 78 -0.32 14.76 -1.51
N GLY A 79 -1.62 14.46 -1.47
CA GLY A 79 -2.66 15.44 -1.82
C GLY A 79 -2.65 16.65 -0.89
N GLU A 80 -2.45 16.42 0.41
CA GLU A 80 -2.28 17.48 1.40
C GLU A 80 -1.01 18.32 1.14
N ALA A 81 0.10 17.66 0.88
CA ALA A 81 1.37 18.32 0.57
C ALA A 81 1.31 19.18 -0.69
N LEU A 82 0.47 18.80 -1.66
CA LEU A 82 0.18 19.57 -2.88
C LEU A 82 -0.83 20.71 -2.68
N GLY A 83 -1.40 20.84 -1.46
CA GLY A 83 -2.24 21.98 -1.06
C GLY A 83 -3.74 21.68 -0.91
N SER A 84 -4.18 20.44 -1.02
CA SER A 84 -5.56 20.06 -0.70
C SER A 84 -5.79 20.11 0.80
N LYS A 85 -7.01 20.51 1.23
CA LYS A 85 -7.38 20.56 2.65
C LYS A 85 -8.16 19.32 3.05
N LEU A 86 -7.89 18.83 4.24
CA LEU A 86 -8.54 17.64 4.80
C LEU A 86 -9.44 18.04 5.97
N ASP A 87 -10.58 17.34 6.08
CA ASP A 87 -11.46 17.36 7.26
C ASP A 87 -11.52 15.93 7.82
N TYR A 88 -11.11 15.76 9.05
CA TYR A 88 -11.12 14.46 9.75
C TYR A 88 -12.48 14.11 10.35
N MET A 89 -13.50 14.96 10.17
CA MET A 89 -14.88 14.73 10.62
C MET A 89 -14.98 14.30 12.10
N LEU A 90 -14.24 14.96 12.96
CA LEU A 90 -14.13 14.64 14.40
C LEU A 90 -15.49 14.56 15.13
N LYS A 91 -16.53 15.24 14.62
CA LYS A 91 -17.89 15.20 15.14
C LYS A 91 -18.59 13.83 14.96
N CYS A 92 -18.02 12.93 14.16
CA CYS A 92 -18.57 11.62 13.84
C CYS A 92 -17.96 10.50 14.72
N GLY A 93 -17.70 10.75 15.99
CA GLY A 93 -17.32 9.70 16.94
C GLY A 93 -15.84 9.28 16.91
N GLY A 94 -14.93 10.24 17.07
CA GLY A 94 -13.50 9.99 17.21
C GLY A 94 -12.66 10.26 15.95
N GLY A 95 -13.29 10.79 14.90
CA GLY A 95 -12.65 11.14 13.65
C GLY A 95 -12.54 9.98 12.67
N MET A 96 -12.22 10.32 11.44
CA MET A 96 -11.93 9.35 10.38
C MET A 96 -10.42 9.19 10.24
N ARG A 97 -9.95 7.95 10.09
CA ARG A 97 -8.54 7.64 9.85
C ARG A 97 -7.97 8.38 8.63
N MET A 98 -8.72 8.42 7.54
CA MET A 98 -8.39 9.26 6.39
C MET A 98 -9.30 10.47 6.38
N GLY A 99 -8.70 11.67 6.40
CA GLY A 99 -9.46 12.89 6.18
C GLY A 99 -10.17 12.87 4.83
N VAL A 100 -11.32 13.50 4.78
CA VAL A 100 -12.02 13.77 3.52
C VAL A 100 -11.47 15.04 2.92
N VAL A 101 -11.17 15.04 1.62
CA VAL A 101 -10.76 16.28 0.94
C VAL A 101 -11.93 17.26 0.95
N SER A 102 -11.76 18.38 1.62
CA SER A 102 -12.77 19.44 1.77
C SER A 102 -12.54 20.64 0.84
N ASP A 103 -11.30 20.83 0.37
CA ASP A 103 -10.94 21.84 -0.61
C ASP A 103 -9.79 21.31 -1.49
N TRP A 104 -9.95 21.34 -2.81
CA TRP A 104 -8.99 20.79 -3.77
C TRP A 104 -7.99 21.83 -4.23
N ALA A 105 -6.72 21.42 -4.34
CA ALA A 105 -5.65 22.29 -4.83
C ALA A 105 -5.80 22.70 -6.29
N VAL A 106 -6.44 21.85 -7.12
CA VAL A 106 -6.60 22.05 -8.56
C VAL A 106 -8.07 22.13 -8.93
N LYS A 107 -8.55 23.32 -9.28
CA LYS A 107 -9.92 23.60 -9.76
C LYS A 107 -9.94 23.87 -11.26
N THR A 108 -8.87 24.44 -11.77
CA THR A 108 -8.70 24.80 -13.19
C THR A 108 -7.36 24.29 -13.73
N PRO A 109 -7.20 24.13 -15.05
CA PRO A 109 -5.90 23.74 -15.61
C PRO A 109 -4.74 24.68 -15.28
N SER A 110 -5.03 25.98 -15.08
CA SER A 110 -4.00 26.96 -14.72
C SER A 110 -3.45 26.78 -13.32
N ASP A 111 -4.13 26.07 -12.44
CA ASP A 111 -3.68 25.85 -11.06
C ASP A 111 -2.49 24.92 -10.99
N VAL A 112 -2.40 23.92 -11.89
CA VAL A 112 -1.26 22.99 -11.97
C VAL A 112 0.07 23.74 -12.10
N LYS A 113 0.10 24.80 -12.90
CA LYS A 113 1.31 25.62 -13.13
C LYS A 113 1.77 26.43 -11.92
N LYS A 114 0.91 26.56 -10.89
CA LYS A 114 1.20 27.30 -9.66
C LYS A 114 1.73 26.39 -8.54
N ILE A 115 1.56 25.07 -8.69
CA ILE A 115 1.94 24.10 -7.68
C ILE A 115 3.37 23.62 -7.97
N CYS A 116 4.22 23.70 -6.98
CA CYS A 116 5.57 23.14 -7.03
C CYS A 116 5.61 21.77 -6.38
N ILE A 117 6.57 20.94 -6.76
CA ILE A 117 6.86 19.67 -6.08
C ILE A 117 7.20 20.00 -4.62
N PRO A 118 6.47 19.43 -3.64
CA PRO A 118 6.69 19.73 -2.24
C PRO A 118 8.04 19.18 -1.74
N ASP A 119 8.66 19.90 -0.81
CA ASP A 119 9.81 19.41 -0.03
C ASP A 119 9.32 18.44 1.04
N PRO A 120 9.62 17.12 0.98
CA PRO A 120 9.11 16.14 1.94
C PRO A 120 9.59 16.38 3.38
N THR A 121 10.63 17.19 3.57
CA THR A 121 11.13 17.53 4.91
C THR A 121 10.31 18.63 5.59
N LYS A 122 9.36 19.27 4.87
CA LYS A 122 8.61 20.43 5.36
C LYS A 122 7.11 20.39 5.05
N ALA A 123 6.71 19.67 3.98
CA ALA A 123 5.36 19.74 3.46
C ALA A 123 4.38 18.81 4.20
N GLY A 124 3.24 19.34 4.60
CA GLY A 124 2.16 18.60 5.24
C GLY A 124 2.64 17.69 6.36
N ARG A 125 2.15 16.46 6.38
CA ARG A 125 2.52 15.41 7.34
C ARG A 125 3.70 14.54 6.90
N MET A 126 4.31 14.78 5.74
CA MET A 126 5.49 14.01 5.29
C MET A 126 6.60 13.97 6.34
N PRO A 127 7.00 15.07 7.02
CA PRO A 127 8.05 15.05 8.05
C PRO A 127 7.74 14.11 9.22
N VAL A 128 6.46 14.00 9.60
CA VAL A 128 6.00 13.09 10.68
C VAL A 128 6.31 11.65 10.31
N ILE A 129 6.02 11.26 9.07
CA ILE A 129 6.25 9.91 8.55
C ILE A 129 7.73 9.60 8.48
N LEU A 130 8.55 10.54 7.99
CA LEU A 130 10.01 10.37 7.92
C LEU A 130 10.63 10.18 9.30
N ASP A 131 10.15 10.89 10.32
CA ASP A 131 10.63 10.73 11.70
C ASP A 131 10.27 9.34 12.27
N VAL A 132 9.07 8.85 11.99
CA VAL A 132 8.64 7.50 12.41
C VAL A 132 9.47 6.43 11.74
N ILE A 133 9.73 6.53 10.43
CA ILE A 133 10.59 5.58 9.71
C ILE A 133 11.99 5.51 10.34
N ARG A 134 12.63 6.66 10.63
CA ARG A 134 13.94 6.69 11.29
C ARG A 134 13.92 6.01 12.66
N LYS A 135 12.88 6.25 13.46
CA LYS A 135 12.72 5.64 14.78
C LYS A 135 12.50 4.13 14.71
N LEU A 136 11.66 3.66 13.79
CA LEU A 136 11.43 2.23 13.54
C LEU A 136 12.72 1.56 13.08
N LYS A 137 13.43 2.12 12.10
CA LYS A 137 14.69 1.56 11.59
C LYS A 137 15.75 1.45 12.68
N LYS A 138 15.82 2.45 13.56
CA LYS A 138 16.75 2.42 14.71
C LYS A 138 16.38 1.34 15.74
N LYS A 139 15.09 1.18 16.05
CA LYS A 139 14.62 0.25 17.08
C LYS A 139 14.53 -1.19 16.58
N TYR A 140 14.18 -1.39 15.32
CA TYR A 140 13.93 -2.69 14.69
C TYR A 140 14.74 -2.83 13.39
N PRO A 141 16.08 -2.93 13.45
CA PRO A 141 16.94 -2.95 12.25
C PRO A 141 16.65 -4.14 11.33
N ASP A 142 16.17 -5.25 11.89
CA ASP A 142 15.90 -6.52 11.21
C ASP A 142 14.44 -6.70 10.76
N VAL A 143 13.59 -5.67 10.93
CA VAL A 143 12.23 -5.64 10.41
C VAL A 143 12.18 -4.65 9.23
N PRO A 144 11.86 -5.09 8.01
CA PRO A 144 11.81 -4.18 6.86
C PRO A 144 10.66 -3.19 7.00
N ILE A 145 10.89 -1.98 6.51
CA ILE A 145 9.90 -0.92 6.44
C ILE A 145 9.53 -0.74 4.98
N ALA A 146 8.26 -0.93 4.64
CA ALA A 146 7.71 -0.54 3.35
C ALA A 146 7.18 0.88 3.45
N GLY A 147 7.83 1.83 2.79
CA GLY A 147 7.29 3.15 2.55
C GLY A 147 6.17 3.07 1.52
N PHE A 148 5.15 3.91 1.66
CA PHE A 148 4.01 3.92 0.77
C PHE A 148 3.83 5.31 0.14
N VAL A 149 3.58 5.34 -1.15
CA VAL A 149 3.12 6.50 -1.90
C VAL A 149 1.89 6.13 -2.72
N ASN A 150 0.96 7.06 -2.87
CA ASN A 150 -0.18 6.84 -3.76
C ASN A 150 0.28 6.63 -5.20
N GLY A 151 -0.50 5.86 -5.95
CA GLY A 151 -0.44 5.90 -7.41
C GLY A 151 -0.72 7.31 -7.93
N PRO A 152 -0.06 7.72 -9.02
CA PRO A 152 -0.28 9.06 -9.57
C PRO A 152 -1.73 9.39 -9.90
N PRO A 153 -2.56 8.50 -10.50
CA PRO A 153 -3.99 8.72 -10.68
C PRO A 153 -4.76 8.94 -9.36
N ASP A 154 -4.43 8.19 -8.31
CA ASP A 154 -5.07 8.34 -7.00
C ASP A 154 -4.70 9.68 -6.35
N THR A 155 -3.43 10.10 -6.47
CA THR A 155 -3.00 11.44 -6.04
C THR A 155 -3.71 12.53 -6.81
N VAL A 156 -3.90 12.36 -8.14
CA VAL A 156 -4.72 13.29 -8.95
C VAL A 156 -6.12 13.40 -8.39
N ALA A 157 -6.76 12.28 -8.01
CA ALA A 157 -8.10 12.32 -7.42
C ALA A 157 -8.16 13.06 -6.08
N ASP A 158 -7.05 13.17 -5.37
CA ASP A 158 -6.96 13.90 -4.10
C ASP A 158 -6.69 15.40 -4.29
N VAL A 159 -6.16 15.82 -5.41
CA VAL A 159 -5.88 17.24 -5.69
C VAL A 159 -6.85 17.88 -6.68
N LEU A 160 -7.51 17.09 -7.52
CA LEU A 160 -8.41 17.57 -8.57
C LEU A 160 -9.86 17.67 -8.06
N GLU A 161 -10.45 18.86 -8.14
CA GLU A 161 -11.88 19.05 -7.88
C GLU A 161 -12.73 18.17 -8.79
N GLY A 162 -13.65 17.42 -8.20
CA GLY A 162 -14.47 16.41 -8.89
C GLY A 162 -13.84 15.01 -8.91
N ARG A 163 -12.62 14.86 -8.38
CA ARG A 163 -11.93 13.58 -8.14
C ARG A 163 -11.95 12.65 -9.38
N TYR A 164 -12.15 11.36 -9.16
CA TYR A 164 -12.17 10.34 -10.22
C TYR A 164 -13.17 10.65 -11.35
N LYS A 165 -14.35 11.21 -11.03
CA LYS A 165 -15.31 11.56 -12.07
C LYS A 165 -14.72 12.51 -13.09
N ARG A 166 -14.01 13.54 -12.65
CA ARG A 166 -13.36 14.52 -13.55
C ARG A 166 -12.13 13.90 -14.19
N LEU A 167 -11.34 13.11 -13.45
CA LEU A 167 -10.18 12.40 -13.99
C LEU A 167 -10.56 11.55 -15.19
N TYR A 168 -11.60 10.69 -15.09
CA TYR A 168 -12.05 9.86 -16.21
C TYR A 168 -12.54 10.68 -17.41
N VAL A 169 -13.22 11.80 -17.17
CA VAL A 169 -13.64 12.71 -18.26
C VAL A 169 -12.43 13.31 -18.98
N GLU A 170 -11.43 13.75 -18.25
CA GLU A 170 -10.21 14.34 -18.85
C GLU A 170 -9.36 13.27 -19.57
N MET A 171 -9.30 12.04 -19.04
CA MET A 171 -8.67 10.89 -19.72
C MET A 171 -9.39 10.57 -21.03
N ALA A 172 -10.73 10.51 -21.02
CA ALA A 172 -11.52 10.27 -22.24
C ALA A 172 -11.32 11.34 -23.32
N LYS A 173 -11.10 12.59 -22.91
CA LYS A 173 -10.77 13.71 -23.81
C LYS A 173 -9.31 13.74 -24.26
N LYS A 174 -8.45 12.90 -23.69
CA LYS A 174 -6.99 12.93 -23.87
C LYS A 174 -6.41 14.33 -23.69
N SER A 175 -6.84 15.02 -22.63
CA SER A 175 -6.43 16.40 -22.42
C SER A 175 -4.97 16.47 -21.94
N SER A 176 -4.18 17.40 -22.48
CA SER A 176 -2.79 17.62 -22.03
C SER A 176 -2.71 18.00 -20.54
N PHE A 177 -3.73 18.67 -20.05
CA PHE A 177 -3.86 19.04 -18.65
C PHE A 177 -3.74 17.84 -17.69
N ILE A 178 -4.36 16.68 -18.05
CA ILE A 178 -4.32 15.53 -17.14
C ILE A 178 -2.93 14.88 -17.13
N HIS A 179 -2.20 14.90 -18.24
CA HIS A 179 -0.81 14.45 -18.29
C HIS A 179 0.12 15.34 -17.46
N ASP A 180 -0.06 16.67 -17.52
CA ASP A 180 0.68 17.63 -16.69
C ASP A 180 0.44 17.37 -15.20
N LEU A 181 -0.82 17.09 -14.82
CA LEU A 181 -1.20 16.83 -13.45
C LEU A 181 -0.67 15.47 -12.96
N LEU A 182 -0.76 14.42 -13.79
CA LEU A 182 -0.17 13.11 -13.51
C LEU A 182 1.35 13.20 -13.33
N GLU A 183 2.03 14.02 -14.14
CA GLU A 183 3.46 14.24 -14.01
C GLU A 183 3.81 14.93 -12.69
N LEU A 184 3.09 15.98 -12.30
CA LEU A 184 3.27 16.66 -11.01
C LEU A 184 3.11 15.68 -9.84
N CYS A 185 2.06 14.88 -9.85
CA CYS A 185 1.80 13.87 -8.83
C CYS A 185 2.91 12.79 -8.80
N THR A 186 3.37 12.34 -9.98
CA THR A 186 4.48 11.38 -10.11
C THR A 186 5.75 11.91 -9.48
N GLN A 187 6.13 13.14 -9.78
CA GLN A 187 7.34 13.76 -9.23
C GLN A 187 7.23 13.98 -7.72
N THR A 188 6.03 14.27 -7.22
CA THR A 188 5.73 14.35 -5.78
C THR A 188 5.94 13.00 -5.09
N SER A 189 5.37 11.92 -5.66
CA SER A 189 5.56 10.56 -5.13
C SER A 189 7.03 10.13 -5.18
N ILE A 190 7.77 10.47 -6.25
CA ILE A 190 9.21 10.18 -6.34
C ILE A 190 10.00 10.94 -5.26
N ALA A 191 9.71 12.22 -5.04
CA ALA A 191 10.40 13.01 -4.02
C ALA A 191 10.15 12.44 -2.62
N PHE A 192 8.89 12.09 -2.31
CA PHE A 192 8.53 11.51 -1.02
C PHE A 192 9.12 10.11 -0.83
N ALA A 193 9.06 9.24 -1.85
CA ALA A 193 9.67 7.91 -1.83
C ALA A 193 11.18 7.97 -1.55
N LYS A 194 11.91 8.87 -2.20
CA LYS A 194 13.34 9.09 -1.97
C LYS A 194 13.61 9.49 -0.53
N ALA A 195 12.84 10.44 0.01
CA ALA A 195 12.99 10.86 1.40
C ALA A 195 12.69 9.73 2.41
N MET A 196 11.69 8.86 2.12
CA MET A 196 11.43 7.67 2.93
C MET A 196 12.58 6.65 2.88
N ILE A 197 13.20 6.45 1.71
CA ILE A 197 14.39 5.59 1.56
C ILE A 197 15.56 6.14 2.36
N GLU A 198 15.85 7.43 2.28
CA GLU A 198 16.87 8.10 3.09
C GLU A 198 16.57 7.99 4.59
N ALA A 199 15.29 8.00 4.99
CA ALA A 199 14.88 7.78 6.38
C ALA A 199 15.04 6.32 6.83
N GLY A 200 15.18 5.34 5.91
CA GLY A 200 15.43 3.94 6.23
C GLY A 200 14.38 2.95 5.70
N ALA A 201 13.46 3.38 4.82
CA ALA A 201 12.56 2.45 4.13
C ALA A 201 13.35 1.50 3.21
N GLY A 202 13.08 0.20 3.31
CA GLY A 202 13.73 -0.85 2.54
C GLY A 202 12.95 -1.31 1.31
N ALA A 203 11.72 -0.84 1.14
CA ALA A 203 10.87 -1.03 -0.03
C ALA A 203 9.95 0.17 -0.20
N ILE A 204 9.47 0.43 -1.42
CA ILE A 204 8.41 1.40 -1.67
C ILE A 204 7.24 0.69 -2.34
N ALA A 205 6.06 0.85 -1.74
CA ALA A 205 4.81 0.34 -2.27
C ALA A 205 3.95 1.47 -2.85
N THR A 206 3.20 1.16 -3.91
CA THR A 206 2.14 2.02 -4.42
C THR A 206 0.82 1.29 -4.46
N VAL A 207 -0.27 2.04 -4.42
CA VAL A 207 -1.65 1.54 -4.58
C VAL A 207 -2.33 2.32 -5.70
N GLU A 208 -3.03 1.61 -6.56
CA GLU A 208 -4.03 2.16 -7.47
C GLU A 208 -5.42 1.72 -7.03
N GLY A 209 -6.20 2.67 -6.55
CA GLY A 209 -7.57 2.43 -6.05
C GLY A 209 -8.65 2.82 -7.04
N GLY A 210 -8.40 3.82 -7.88
CA GLY A 210 -9.39 4.36 -8.81
C GLY A 210 -9.29 3.88 -10.25
N MET A 211 -8.24 3.18 -10.63
CA MET A 211 -8.08 2.67 -12.01
C MET A 211 -8.66 1.26 -12.12
N VAL A 212 -9.98 1.17 -11.96
CA VAL A 212 -10.74 -0.09 -11.90
C VAL A 212 -11.22 -0.52 -13.29
N ASP A 213 -11.41 -1.82 -13.49
CA ASP A 213 -11.77 -2.42 -14.78
C ASP A 213 -13.17 -2.03 -15.28
N GLU A 214 -14.08 -1.61 -14.40
CA GLU A 214 -15.39 -1.08 -14.79
C GLU A 214 -15.31 0.36 -15.34
N ALA A 215 -14.25 1.11 -15.06
CA ALA A 215 -14.13 2.54 -15.42
C ALA A 215 -13.03 2.83 -16.44
N VAL A 216 -12.02 1.97 -16.55
CA VAL A 216 -10.80 2.22 -17.33
C VAL A 216 -10.51 1.03 -18.24
N SER A 217 -10.34 1.29 -19.55
CA SER A 217 -9.93 0.25 -20.49
C SER A 217 -8.42 -0.08 -20.37
N PRO A 218 -7.95 -1.25 -20.85
CA PRO A 218 -6.53 -1.55 -20.92
C PRO A 218 -5.70 -0.50 -21.67
N ASP A 219 -6.24 0.10 -22.73
CA ASP A 219 -5.55 1.16 -23.49
C ASP A 219 -5.40 2.43 -22.65
N GLN A 220 -6.44 2.82 -21.91
CA GLN A 220 -6.36 3.94 -20.98
C GLN A 220 -5.40 3.66 -19.83
N TYR A 221 -5.39 2.42 -19.31
CA TYR A 221 -4.44 2.01 -18.30
C TYR A 221 -2.99 2.08 -18.81
N ALA A 222 -2.75 1.64 -20.04
CA ALA A 222 -1.44 1.74 -20.70
C ALA A 222 -1.00 3.20 -20.91
N GLU A 223 -1.92 4.11 -21.21
CA GLU A 223 -1.63 5.53 -21.45
C GLU A 223 -1.47 6.35 -20.15
N PHE A 224 -2.36 6.14 -19.17
CA PHE A 224 -2.49 7.03 -18.00
C PHE A 224 -1.96 6.44 -16.68
N VAL A 225 -1.61 5.16 -16.63
CA VAL A 225 -1.10 4.51 -15.42
C VAL A 225 0.34 4.03 -15.62
N VAL A 226 0.56 3.17 -16.61
CA VAL A 226 1.85 2.48 -16.79
C VAL A 226 3.06 3.42 -16.87
N PRO A 227 3.06 4.52 -17.66
CA PRO A 227 4.23 5.37 -17.82
C PRO A 227 4.65 6.05 -16.48
N TYR A 228 3.68 6.42 -15.67
CA TYR A 228 3.88 7.15 -14.43
C TYR A 228 4.39 6.23 -13.32
N HIS A 229 3.83 5.03 -13.18
CA HIS A 229 4.36 4.03 -12.27
C HIS A 229 5.75 3.56 -12.66
N ARG A 230 6.04 3.44 -13.96
CA ARG A 230 7.38 3.11 -14.45
C ARG A 230 8.40 4.16 -14.01
N LYS A 231 8.07 5.46 -14.10
CA LYS A 231 8.95 6.54 -13.61
C LYS A 231 9.26 6.40 -12.13
N ILE A 232 8.25 6.09 -11.30
CA ILE A 232 8.45 5.86 -9.86
C ILE A 232 9.36 4.65 -9.66
N ARG A 233 9.04 3.52 -10.30
CA ARG A 233 9.84 2.28 -10.22
C ARG A 233 11.30 2.51 -10.61
N ASP A 234 11.55 3.22 -11.70
CA ASP A 234 12.90 3.50 -12.19
C ASP A 234 13.69 4.40 -11.22
N ALA A 235 13.03 5.44 -10.70
CA ALA A 235 13.65 6.35 -9.73
C ALA A 235 14.03 5.65 -8.41
N ILE A 236 13.21 4.69 -7.97
CA ILE A 236 13.44 3.89 -6.75
C ILE A 236 14.46 2.79 -7.02
N GLY A 237 14.34 2.09 -8.16
CA GLY A 237 15.26 1.04 -8.58
C GLY A 237 16.71 1.53 -8.73
N ALA A 238 16.92 2.78 -9.17
CA ALA A 238 18.23 3.41 -9.22
C ALA A 238 18.90 3.55 -7.84
N LEU A 239 18.12 3.48 -6.75
CA LEU A 239 18.60 3.48 -5.37
C LEU A 239 18.74 2.05 -4.80
N GLY A 240 18.53 1.01 -5.62
CA GLY A 240 18.62 -0.38 -5.18
C GLY A 240 17.44 -0.86 -4.32
N VAL A 241 16.33 -0.13 -4.30
CA VAL A 241 15.16 -0.42 -3.47
C VAL A 241 14.05 -1.07 -4.31
N PRO A 242 13.44 -2.18 -3.87
CA PRO A 242 12.36 -2.84 -4.60
C PRO A 242 11.08 -2.00 -4.61
N TYR A 243 10.40 -2.01 -5.76
CA TYR A 243 9.11 -1.39 -5.98
C TYR A 243 8.01 -2.45 -5.87
N ILE A 244 7.03 -2.21 -5.01
CA ILE A 244 5.86 -3.05 -4.77
C ILE A 244 4.64 -2.37 -5.36
N TYR A 245 3.82 -3.11 -6.10
CA TYR A 245 2.61 -2.59 -6.71
C TYR A 245 1.37 -3.29 -6.16
N HIS A 246 0.38 -2.53 -5.74
CA HIS A 246 -0.94 -3.02 -5.39
C HIS A 246 -2.00 -2.39 -6.28
N GLN A 247 -2.77 -3.22 -6.97
CA GLN A 247 -4.01 -2.82 -7.64
C GLN A 247 -5.18 -3.20 -6.74
N CYS A 248 -5.95 -2.22 -6.31
CA CYS A 248 -7.26 -2.47 -5.75
C CYS A 248 -8.20 -3.01 -6.83
N GLU A 249 -9.25 -3.72 -6.40
CA GLU A 249 -10.23 -4.33 -7.28
C GLU A 249 -9.61 -5.34 -8.27
N ASN A 250 -10.32 -5.66 -9.35
CA ASN A 250 -9.92 -6.70 -10.28
C ASN A 250 -8.78 -6.26 -11.21
N ALA A 251 -7.57 -6.70 -10.91
CA ALA A 251 -6.39 -6.43 -11.74
C ALA A 251 -6.28 -7.30 -13.00
N THR A 252 -7.13 -8.33 -13.15
CA THR A 252 -7.00 -9.36 -14.20
C THR A 252 -6.83 -8.76 -15.61
N PRO A 253 -7.59 -7.74 -16.06
CA PRO A 253 -7.44 -7.15 -17.39
C PRO A 253 -6.13 -6.38 -17.58
N PHE A 254 -5.48 -5.96 -16.51
CA PHE A 254 -4.28 -5.10 -16.53
C PHE A 254 -2.99 -5.85 -16.23
N MET A 255 -3.08 -7.14 -15.91
CA MET A 255 -1.93 -7.90 -15.39
C MET A 255 -0.72 -7.92 -16.30
N ASP A 256 -0.90 -8.07 -17.61
CA ASP A 256 0.23 -8.05 -18.57
C ASP A 256 0.86 -6.63 -18.61
N LEU A 257 0.03 -5.56 -18.50
CA LEU A 257 0.51 -4.18 -18.40
C LEU A 257 1.26 -3.91 -17.10
N ILE A 258 0.81 -4.50 -16.00
CA ILE A 258 1.49 -4.39 -14.71
C ILE A 258 2.82 -5.13 -14.75
N VAL A 259 2.80 -6.42 -15.11
CA VAL A 259 3.99 -7.28 -15.05
C VAL A 259 5.05 -6.92 -16.09
N ASP A 260 4.65 -6.70 -17.34
CA ASP A 260 5.57 -6.44 -18.44
C ASP A 260 5.73 -4.94 -18.74
N GLY A 261 4.74 -4.12 -18.36
CA GLY A 261 4.73 -2.66 -18.54
C GLY A 261 5.35 -1.91 -17.36
N ILE A 262 4.86 -2.08 -16.15
CA ILE A 262 5.39 -1.41 -14.94
C ILE A 262 6.64 -2.14 -14.42
N GLN A 263 6.63 -3.47 -14.40
CA GLN A 263 7.73 -4.34 -13.96
C GLN A 263 8.08 -4.14 -12.46
N PRO A 264 7.12 -4.24 -11.53
CA PRO A 264 7.44 -4.16 -10.12
C PRO A 264 8.18 -5.43 -9.63
N ALA A 265 8.85 -5.37 -8.49
CA ALA A 265 9.47 -6.54 -7.87
C ALA A 265 8.43 -7.49 -7.26
N LEU A 266 7.29 -6.96 -6.84
CA LEU A 266 6.18 -7.71 -6.28
C LEU A 266 4.86 -7.05 -6.65
N VAL A 267 3.83 -7.88 -6.97
CA VAL A 267 2.44 -7.44 -7.07
C VAL A 267 1.63 -8.02 -5.91
N ALA A 268 0.92 -7.14 -5.20
CA ALA A 268 -0.08 -7.54 -4.22
C ALA A 268 -1.47 -7.52 -4.87
N PHE A 269 -2.19 -8.62 -4.75
CA PHE A 269 -3.48 -8.81 -5.42
C PHE A 269 -4.65 -8.57 -4.50
N HIS A 270 -5.67 -7.92 -5.07
CA HIS A 270 -7.00 -7.88 -4.48
C HIS A 270 -7.64 -9.28 -4.44
N ASP A 271 -8.57 -9.50 -3.53
CA ASP A 271 -9.24 -10.81 -3.35
C ASP A 271 -10.22 -11.18 -4.50
N SER A 272 -10.46 -10.27 -5.44
CA SER A 272 -11.16 -10.56 -6.70
C SER A 272 -10.29 -11.28 -7.75
N VAL A 273 -8.96 -11.23 -7.61
CA VAL A 273 -8.03 -11.90 -8.53
C VAL A 273 -7.85 -13.37 -8.12
N ASP A 274 -7.95 -14.30 -9.07
CA ASP A 274 -7.63 -15.71 -8.84
C ASP A 274 -6.11 -15.88 -8.58
N LEU A 275 -5.76 -16.15 -7.33
CA LEU A 275 -4.37 -16.32 -6.89
C LEU A 275 -3.69 -17.49 -7.63
N LYS A 276 -4.42 -18.58 -7.92
CA LYS A 276 -3.87 -19.74 -8.60
C LYS A 276 -3.48 -19.39 -10.04
N TRP A 277 -4.41 -18.77 -10.79
CA TRP A 277 -4.14 -18.27 -12.13
C TRP A 277 -2.95 -17.28 -12.14
N ALA A 278 -2.92 -16.33 -11.23
CA ALA A 278 -1.85 -15.36 -11.16
C ALA A 278 -0.50 -16.01 -10.85
N LYS A 279 -0.47 -16.98 -9.93
CA LYS A 279 0.75 -17.71 -9.58
C LYS A 279 1.25 -18.59 -10.73
N GLU A 280 0.36 -19.28 -11.43
CA GLU A 280 0.72 -20.12 -12.58
C GLU A 280 1.27 -19.30 -13.75
N LYS A 281 0.62 -18.15 -14.06
CA LYS A 281 0.99 -17.32 -15.20
C LYS A 281 2.23 -16.44 -14.94
N TYR A 282 2.30 -15.82 -13.76
CA TYR A 282 3.28 -14.76 -13.46
C TYR A 282 4.28 -15.12 -12.36
N GLY A 283 4.00 -16.12 -11.52
CA GLY A 283 4.78 -16.42 -10.33
C GLY A 283 6.24 -16.86 -10.55
N LYS A 284 6.68 -17.04 -11.81
CA LYS A 284 8.08 -17.24 -12.17
C LYS A 284 8.78 -15.92 -12.59
N LYS A 285 8.00 -14.89 -12.95
CA LYS A 285 8.50 -13.59 -13.40
C LYS A 285 8.58 -12.60 -12.25
N ILE A 286 7.64 -12.68 -11.31
CA ILE A 286 7.41 -11.65 -10.29
C ILE A 286 6.99 -12.31 -8.97
N ALA A 287 7.41 -11.73 -7.84
CA ALA A 287 6.89 -12.13 -6.55
C ALA A 287 5.43 -11.67 -6.38
N ILE A 288 4.66 -12.44 -5.64
CA ILE A 288 3.22 -12.24 -5.46
C ILE A 288 2.89 -12.14 -3.97
N ALA A 289 2.03 -11.20 -3.61
CA ALA A 289 1.43 -11.14 -2.27
C ALA A 289 -0.10 -11.23 -2.35
N GLY A 290 -0.71 -11.89 -1.39
CA GLY A 290 -2.16 -11.96 -1.27
C GLY A 290 -2.67 -13.33 -0.84
N ASN A 291 -3.97 -13.60 -0.93
CA ASN A 291 -5.03 -12.60 -1.04
C ASN A 291 -6.25 -13.07 -0.24
N VAL A 292 -6.04 -13.21 1.09
CA VAL A 292 -7.14 -13.58 1.99
C VAL A 292 -8.22 -12.50 1.93
N SER A 293 -9.49 -12.90 1.74
CA SER A 293 -10.59 -11.97 1.50
C SER A 293 -10.82 -11.01 2.67
N VAL A 294 -10.84 -9.71 2.34
CA VAL A 294 -11.03 -8.61 3.29
C VAL A 294 -12.02 -7.55 2.78
N SER A 295 -12.26 -7.47 1.48
CA SER A 295 -13.00 -6.37 0.85
C SER A 295 -14.45 -6.71 0.50
N LYS A 296 -14.79 -8.00 0.37
CA LYS A 296 -16.13 -8.46 -0.01
C LYS A 296 -17.11 -8.39 1.16
N SER A 297 -18.41 -8.41 0.84
CA SER A 297 -19.48 -8.40 1.84
C SER A 297 -19.50 -9.63 2.77
N ASP A 298 -18.85 -10.71 2.35
CA ASP A 298 -18.65 -11.96 3.09
C ASP A 298 -17.19 -12.22 3.44
N ALA A 299 -16.38 -11.17 3.48
CA ALA A 299 -14.93 -11.24 3.68
C ALA A 299 -14.57 -11.98 4.99
N VAL A 300 -13.88 -13.10 4.84
CA VAL A 300 -13.54 -13.98 5.97
C VAL A 300 -12.68 -13.28 7.02
N LEU A 301 -11.80 -12.36 6.60
CA LEU A 301 -10.95 -11.63 7.55
C LEU A 301 -11.76 -10.67 8.43
N MET A 302 -12.88 -10.12 7.90
CA MET A 302 -13.75 -9.19 8.60
C MET A 302 -14.82 -9.92 9.44
N PHE A 303 -15.46 -10.93 8.88
CA PHE A 303 -16.70 -11.52 9.40
C PHE A 303 -16.54 -12.98 9.83
N GLY A 304 -15.44 -13.63 9.46
CA GLY A 304 -15.16 -15.01 9.83
C GLY A 304 -14.60 -15.17 11.24
N THR A 305 -14.57 -16.41 11.70
CA THR A 305 -13.86 -16.80 12.92
C THR A 305 -12.34 -16.93 12.66
N PRO A 306 -11.51 -16.92 13.71
CA PRO A 306 -10.06 -17.17 13.55
C PRO A 306 -9.76 -18.50 12.84
N GLU A 307 -10.56 -19.54 13.04
CA GLU A 307 -10.41 -20.84 12.40
C GLU A 307 -10.69 -20.75 10.89
N GLU A 308 -11.72 -20.02 10.48
CA GLU A 308 -12.06 -19.77 9.07
C GLU A 308 -10.98 -18.94 8.39
N VAL A 309 -10.44 -17.91 9.07
CA VAL A 309 -9.29 -17.13 8.59
C VAL A 309 -8.07 -18.02 8.39
N MET A 310 -7.76 -18.90 9.36
CA MET A 310 -6.66 -19.85 9.24
C MET A 310 -6.85 -20.81 8.06
N ALA A 311 -8.08 -21.28 7.83
CA ALA A 311 -8.38 -22.16 6.70
C ALA A 311 -8.24 -21.45 5.34
N ALA A 312 -8.68 -20.19 5.23
CA ALA A 312 -8.51 -19.37 4.04
C ALA A 312 -7.03 -19.06 3.77
N ALA A 313 -6.28 -18.67 4.81
CA ALA A 313 -4.84 -18.41 4.71
C ALA A 313 -4.07 -19.68 4.30
N LYS A 314 -4.45 -20.86 4.83
CA LYS A 314 -3.87 -22.13 4.42
C LYS A 314 -4.03 -22.38 2.92
N LYS A 315 -5.22 -22.16 2.35
CA LYS A 315 -5.46 -22.28 0.91
C LYS A 315 -4.56 -21.34 0.11
N CYS A 316 -4.44 -20.08 0.52
CA CYS A 316 -3.54 -19.12 -0.14
C CYS A 316 -2.06 -19.58 -0.06
N ILE A 317 -1.62 -20.11 1.08
CA ILE A 317 -0.27 -20.66 1.26
C ILE A 317 -0.04 -21.86 0.34
N GLU A 318 -0.96 -22.81 0.28
CA GLU A 318 -0.87 -24.00 -0.59
C GLU A 318 -0.72 -23.65 -2.07
N ILE A 319 -1.36 -22.55 -2.50
CA ILE A 319 -1.26 -22.05 -3.89
C ILE A 319 0.05 -21.26 -4.10
N GLY A 320 0.34 -20.31 -3.19
CA GLY A 320 1.40 -19.34 -3.39
C GLY A 320 2.80 -19.82 -3.07
N MET A 321 2.95 -20.67 -2.04
CA MET A 321 4.23 -21.13 -1.50
C MET A 321 5.10 -21.95 -2.50
N PRO A 322 4.56 -22.85 -3.34
CA PRO A 322 5.37 -23.61 -4.27
C PRO A 322 6.24 -22.73 -5.16
N GLY A 323 7.55 -23.07 -5.26
CA GLY A 323 8.52 -22.28 -6.05
C GLY A 323 8.97 -20.98 -5.39
N SER A 324 8.57 -20.69 -4.16
CA SER A 324 8.84 -19.42 -3.47
C SER A 324 8.25 -18.19 -4.19
N GLY A 325 8.74 -16.97 -3.93
CA GLY A 325 8.20 -15.76 -4.55
C GLY A 325 6.79 -15.42 -4.08
N TYR A 326 6.43 -15.76 -2.84
CA TYR A 326 5.10 -15.53 -2.29
C TYR A 326 5.14 -14.94 -0.88
N TRP A 327 4.30 -13.93 -0.64
CA TRP A 327 4.02 -13.37 0.68
C TRP A 327 2.53 -13.52 1.00
N LEU A 328 2.21 -14.00 2.18
CA LEU A 328 0.83 -14.05 2.65
C LEU A 328 0.38 -12.65 3.06
N SER A 329 -0.75 -12.21 2.56
CA SER A 329 -1.40 -10.96 2.96
C SER A 329 -2.92 -11.04 2.83
N ALA A 330 -3.63 -10.05 3.36
CA ALA A 330 -4.99 -9.76 2.95
C ALA A 330 -5.02 -9.36 1.46
N GLY A 331 -6.16 -9.48 0.81
CA GLY A 331 -6.36 -9.09 -0.59
C GLY A 331 -6.38 -7.59 -0.83
N CYS A 332 -6.52 -6.79 0.22
CA CYS A 332 -6.43 -5.33 0.21
C CYS A 332 -5.97 -4.86 1.59
N GLU A 333 -6.12 -3.55 1.88
CA GLU A 333 -5.86 -3.03 3.22
C GLU A 333 -6.71 -3.76 4.28
N ILE A 334 -6.14 -3.93 5.45
CA ILE A 334 -6.89 -4.47 6.59
C ILE A 334 -7.82 -3.37 7.11
N HIS A 335 -9.12 -3.55 6.89
CA HIS A 335 -10.15 -2.59 7.28
C HIS A 335 -10.17 -2.37 8.80
N HIS A 336 -10.50 -1.15 9.24
CA HIS A 336 -10.52 -0.76 10.65
C HIS A 336 -11.42 -1.61 11.55
N GLY A 337 -12.43 -2.29 11.01
CA GLY A 337 -13.33 -3.17 11.73
C GLY A 337 -12.87 -4.63 11.82
N VAL A 338 -11.74 -5.00 11.21
CA VAL A 338 -11.23 -6.37 11.30
C VAL A 338 -10.86 -6.72 12.74
N PRO A 339 -11.38 -7.82 13.30
CA PRO A 339 -11.05 -8.25 14.66
C PRO A 339 -9.53 -8.52 14.82
N PRO A 340 -8.89 -8.03 15.90
CA PRO A 340 -7.47 -8.29 16.17
C PRO A 340 -7.10 -9.77 16.16
N GLU A 341 -7.97 -10.64 16.64
CA GLU A 341 -7.79 -12.09 16.64
C GLU A 341 -7.73 -12.69 15.24
N ASN A 342 -8.45 -12.13 14.28
CA ASN A 342 -8.40 -12.56 12.88
C ASN A 342 -7.08 -12.17 12.22
N ILE A 343 -6.54 -11.00 12.54
CA ILE A 343 -5.19 -10.60 12.07
C ILE A 343 -4.13 -11.55 12.65
N LYS A 344 -4.22 -11.89 13.95
CA LYS A 344 -3.33 -12.87 14.59
C LYS A 344 -3.47 -14.26 13.98
N ALA A 345 -4.69 -14.67 13.61
CA ALA A 345 -4.95 -15.95 12.96
C ALA A 345 -4.26 -16.03 11.58
N LEU A 346 -4.28 -14.95 10.80
CA LEU A 346 -3.55 -14.85 9.53
C LEU A 346 -2.04 -15.11 9.73
N VAL A 347 -1.43 -14.45 10.71
CA VAL A 347 0.01 -14.63 11.02
C VAL A 347 0.30 -16.04 11.53
N LYS A 348 -0.57 -16.57 12.41
CA LYS A 348 -0.45 -17.93 12.92
C LYS A 348 -0.53 -18.99 11.82
N ALA A 349 -1.37 -18.77 10.81
CA ALA A 349 -1.47 -19.69 9.67
C ALA A 349 -0.14 -19.84 8.91
N ALA A 350 0.60 -18.73 8.70
CA ALA A 350 1.93 -18.80 8.07
C ALA A 350 2.94 -19.59 8.90
N ALA A 351 2.89 -19.48 10.23
CA ALA A 351 3.77 -20.24 11.11
C ALA A 351 3.46 -21.74 11.10
N LEU A 352 2.19 -22.13 10.92
CA LEU A 352 1.76 -23.53 10.95
C LEU A 352 1.84 -24.21 9.56
N TYR A 353 1.44 -23.51 8.51
CA TYR A 353 1.25 -24.09 7.18
C TYR A 353 2.27 -23.61 6.15
N GLY A 354 2.96 -22.48 6.45
CA GLY A 354 3.88 -21.85 5.51
C GLY A 354 5.34 -22.22 5.66
N VAL A 355 5.68 -23.25 6.47
CA VAL A 355 7.07 -23.67 6.70
C VAL A 355 7.61 -24.40 5.46
N TYR A 356 8.71 -23.90 4.91
CA TYR A 356 9.41 -24.55 3.82
C TYR A 356 10.21 -25.76 4.32
N LYS A 357 10.06 -26.89 3.64
CA LYS A 357 10.82 -28.12 3.89
C LYS A 357 12.08 -28.18 3.02
#